data_9ce44d4e7f52592f4cf88a4c522d987e
#
_entry.id   9ce44d4e7f52592f4cf88a4c522d987e
#
_cell.length_a   1.000
_cell.length_b   1.000
_cell.length_c   1.000
_cell.angle_alpha   90.00
_cell.angle_beta   90.00
_cell.angle_gamma   90.00
#
_symmetry.space_group_name_H-M   'P 1'
#
loop_
_entity.id
_entity.type
_entity.pdbx_description
1 polymer ?
#
loop_
_entity_poly.entity_id
_entity_poly.type
_entity_poly.pdbx_seq_one_letter_code
_entity_poly.pdbx_strand_id
1 'polypeptide(L)'
;LDALVPAVIERQGTVSVIVSPAAWDEAGQLRSANHQALADAGATFLAVDIAGSAMETLADQFRGFTTVINCMGFVAGPGTQLKITRAVLAAGVPRYFPWQFGVNYDVVGKGSGQPVWDEQYDVRTLLRAQRATEWVIVSTGMFTSFLFEPDFDVVNLSNRTLHALGSWDTQVTVTSPADIGRLTTAIYLHQPRIVNEVVFVAGETTSYRQLADTVERVTQQTFSKAVHTLPALLEQLRTNPDDAMLRYRAAFARGDGVWWPMGDTWNARHQLPTQDIAGWLQTAR
;
A
#
# COMPACT_ATOMS: atom_id res chain seq x y z
N LEU A 1 -4.12 -8.05 -6.96
CA LEU A 1 -5.07 -9.10 -7.31
C LEU A 1 -4.46 -10.09 -8.31
N ASP A 2 -3.75 -9.63 -9.33
CA ASP A 2 -3.23 -10.42 -10.45
C ASP A 2 -2.32 -11.59 -10.03
N ALA A 3 -1.60 -11.45 -8.92
CA ALA A 3 -0.79 -12.53 -8.37
C ALA A 3 -1.59 -13.46 -7.42
N LEU A 4 -2.49 -12.88 -6.63
CA LEU A 4 -3.20 -13.60 -5.56
C LEU A 4 -4.32 -14.49 -6.11
N VAL A 5 -5.16 -13.96 -7.00
CA VAL A 5 -6.34 -14.67 -7.49
C VAL A 5 -5.97 -15.97 -8.19
N PRO A 6 -5.07 -15.98 -9.20
CA PRO A 6 -4.66 -17.24 -9.84
C PRO A 6 -4.03 -18.22 -8.86
N ALA A 7 -3.15 -17.75 -7.98
CA ALA A 7 -2.44 -18.61 -7.03
C ALA A 7 -3.35 -19.31 -6.01
N VAL A 8 -4.49 -18.70 -5.67
CA VAL A 8 -5.51 -19.32 -4.78
C VAL A 8 -6.35 -20.31 -5.57
N ILE A 9 -6.78 -19.96 -6.79
CA ILE A 9 -7.61 -20.83 -7.63
C ILE A 9 -6.85 -22.09 -8.05
N GLU A 10 -5.56 -21.99 -8.41
CA GLU A 10 -4.70 -23.14 -8.70
C GLU A 10 -4.61 -24.13 -7.54
N ARG A 11 -4.80 -23.66 -6.30
CA ARG A 11 -4.86 -24.49 -5.10
C ARG A 11 -6.28 -24.92 -4.72
N GLN A 12 -7.21 -24.87 -5.69
CA GLN A 12 -8.63 -25.23 -5.49
C GLN A 12 -9.36 -24.35 -4.46
N GLY A 13 -8.83 -23.15 -4.18
CA GLY A 13 -9.52 -22.17 -3.36
C GLY A 13 -10.55 -21.39 -4.19
N THR A 14 -11.53 -20.81 -3.52
CA THR A 14 -12.51 -19.89 -4.15
C THR A 14 -12.13 -18.45 -3.82
N VAL A 15 -12.27 -17.55 -4.79
CA VAL A 15 -11.98 -16.13 -4.64
C VAL A 15 -13.18 -15.30 -5.07
N SER A 16 -13.61 -14.40 -4.17
CA SER A 16 -14.60 -13.36 -4.50
C SER A 16 -13.91 -11.99 -4.45
N VAL A 17 -14.01 -11.24 -5.53
CA VAL A 17 -13.46 -9.88 -5.65
C VAL A 17 -14.59 -8.88 -5.46
N ILE A 18 -14.47 -8.03 -4.44
CA ILE A 18 -15.40 -6.94 -4.21
C ILE A 18 -14.97 -5.73 -5.02
N VAL A 19 -15.88 -5.20 -5.81
CA VAL A 19 -15.72 -3.99 -6.61
C VAL A 19 -16.87 -3.03 -6.38
N SER A 20 -16.70 -1.75 -6.69
CA SER A 20 -17.80 -0.81 -6.64
C SER A 20 -18.86 -1.16 -7.68
N PRO A 21 -20.15 -0.82 -7.46
CA PRO A 21 -21.20 -1.01 -8.47
C PRO A 21 -20.86 -0.37 -9.82
N ALA A 22 -20.12 0.75 -9.83
CA ALA A 22 -19.68 1.43 -11.04
C ALA A 22 -18.63 0.63 -11.87
N ALA A 23 -18.09 -0.47 -11.35
CA ALA A 23 -17.22 -1.35 -12.11
C ALA A 23 -17.96 -2.15 -13.21
N TRP A 24 -19.29 -2.14 -13.18
CA TRP A 24 -20.16 -2.82 -14.16
C TRP A 24 -20.72 -1.81 -15.17
N ASP A 25 -20.93 -2.23 -16.40
CA ASP A 25 -21.65 -1.46 -17.40
C ASP A 25 -23.19 -1.75 -17.35
N GLU A 26 -23.95 -1.08 -18.21
CA GLU A 26 -25.39 -1.27 -18.31
C GLU A 26 -25.81 -2.66 -18.81
N ALA A 27 -24.90 -3.38 -19.49
CA ALA A 27 -25.10 -4.73 -19.96
C ALA A 27 -24.72 -5.79 -18.89
N GLY A 28 -24.26 -5.36 -17.70
CA GLY A 28 -23.83 -6.25 -16.64
C GLY A 28 -22.44 -6.87 -16.88
N GLN A 29 -21.59 -6.21 -17.67
CA GLN A 29 -20.22 -6.64 -17.92
C GLN A 29 -19.23 -5.80 -17.10
N LEU A 30 -18.10 -6.41 -16.71
CA LEU A 30 -17.02 -5.71 -16.01
C LEU A 30 -16.30 -4.76 -16.99
N ARG A 31 -16.26 -3.47 -16.64
CA ARG A 31 -15.64 -2.42 -17.48
C ARG A 31 -14.14 -2.58 -17.63
N SER A 32 -13.46 -3.16 -16.63
CA SER A 32 -12.01 -3.32 -16.63
C SER A 32 -11.60 -4.64 -17.26
N ALA A 33 -10.72 -4.60 -18.27
CA ALA A 33 -10.13 -5.78 -18.87
C ALA A 33 -9.38 -6.66 -17.83
N ASN A 34 -8.73 -6.04 -16.85
CA ASN A 34 -8.08 -6.77 -15.77
C ASN A 34 -9.09 -7.50 -14.88
N HIS A 35 -10.23 -6.88 -14.56
CA HIS A 35 -11.29 -7.56 -13.81
C HIS A 35 -11.88 -8.71 -14.61
N GLN A 36 -12.09 -8.52 -15.92
CA GLN A 36 -12.56 -9.59 -16.81
C GLN A 36 -11.59 -10.76 -16.86
N ALA A 37 -10.29 -10.51 -16.99
CA ALA A 37 -9.28 -11.55 -16.95
C ALA A 37 -9.27 -12.35 -15.63
N LEU A 38 -9.53 -11.70 -14.48
CA LEU A 38 -9.67 -12.39 -13.21
C LEU A 38 -10.96 -13.21 -13.11
N ALA A 39 -12.06 -12.73 -13.69
CA ALA A 39 -13.30 -13.50 -13.80
C ALA A 39 -13.12 -14.73 -14.67
N ASP A 40 -12.46 -14.59 -15.82
CA ASP A 40 -12.12 -15.69 -16.72
C ASP A 40 -11.20 -16.72 -16.07
N ALA A 41 -10.34 -16.28 -15.13
CA ALA A 41 -9.51 -17.14 -14.30
C ALA A 41 -10.30 -17.86 -13.18
N GLY A 42 -11.60 -17.58 -13.01
CA GLY A 42 -12.48 -18.25 -12.06
C GLY A 42 -12.83 -17.45 -10.80
N ALA A 43 -12.49 -16.17 -10.71
CA ALA A 43 -12.93 -15.32 -9.60
C ALA A 43 -14.40 -14.92 -9.75
N THR A 44 -15.14 -14.92 -8.65
CA THR A 44 -16.48 -14.33 -8.57
C THR A 44 -16.38 -12.84 -8.24
N PHE A 45 -17.23 -12.01 -8.84
CA PHE A 45 -17.26 -10.57 -8.57
C PHE A 45 -18.53 -10.18 -7.85
N LEU A 46 -18.38 -9.37 -6.79
CA LEU A 46 -19.46 -8.84 -5.95
C LEU A 46 -19.48 -7.31 -6.04
N ALA A 47 -20.64 -6.76 -6.40
CA ALA A 47 -20.83 -5.31 -6.44
C ALA A 47 -21.22 -4.80 -5.03
N VAL A 48 -20.31 -4.07 -4.36
CA VAL A 48 -20.52 -3.53 -3.03
C VAL A 48 -20.01 -2.09 -2.97
N ASP A 49 -20.86 -1.16 -2.55
CA ASP A 49 -20.45 0.21 -2.25
C ASP A 49 -19.82 0.27 -0.85
N ILE A 50 -18.52 0.03 -0.77
CA ILE A 50 -17.78 0.06 0.50
C ILE A 50 -17.86 1.45 1.16
N ALA A 51 -17.81 2.53 0.36
CA ALA A 51 -17.81 3.90 0.89
C ALA A 51 -19.17 4.27 1.49
N GLY A 52 -20.25 4.01 0.76
CA GLY A 52 -21.61 4.39 1.15
C GLY A 52 -22.32 3.42 2.08
N SER A 53 -21.86 2.15 2.17
CA SER A 53 -22.53 1.15 3.01
C SER A 53 -22.26 1.37 4.50
N ALA A 54 -23.28 1.06 5.32
CA ALA A 54 -23.12 0.96 6.76
C ALA A 54 -22.18 -0.21 7.15
N MET A 55 -21.60 -0.14 8.33
CA MET A 55 -20.66 -1.15 8.82
C MET A 55 -21.32 -2.53 8.93
N GLU A 56 -22.57 -2.57 9.40
CA GLU A 56 -23.38 -3.79 9.54
C GLU A 56 -23.64 -4.46 8.18
N THR A 57 -23.96 -3.67 7.16
CA THR A 57 -24.14 -4.16 5.78
C THR A 57 -22.85 -4.78 5.24
N LEU A 58 -21.70 -4.15 5.50
CA LEU A 58 -20.40 -4.71 5.12
C LEU A 58 -20.09 -5.99 5.88
N ALA A 59 -20.42 -6.06 7.17
CA ALA A 59 -20.23 -7.27 7.97
C ALA A 59 -21.06 -8.44 7.39
N ASP A 60 -22.28 -8.19 6.95
CA ASP A 60 -23.11 -9.22 6.30
C ASP A 60 -22.46 -9.70 4.97
N GLN A 61 -21.84 -8.80 4.20
CA GLN A 61 -21.12 -9.18 2.98
C GLN A 61 -19.85 -10.02 3.26
N PHE A 62 -19.21 -9.82 4.41
CA PHE A 62 -18.01 -10.56 4.77
C PHE A 62 -18.30 -11.89 5.48
N ARG A 63 -19.54 -12.12 5.89
CA ARG A 63 -19.93 -13.34 6.59
C ARG A 63 -19.74 -14.59 5.73
N GLY A 64 -19.15 -15.63 6.31
CA GLY A 64 -18.88 -16.90 5.62
C GLY A 64 -17.56 -16.96 4.86
N PHE A 65 -16.84 -15.85 4.69
CA PHE A 65 -15.48 -15.92 4.16
C PHE A 65 -14.47 -16.35 5.23
N THR A 66 -13.53 -17.19 4.84
CA THR A 66 -12.44 -17.63 5.72
C THR A 66 -11.30 -16.63 5.83
N THR A 67 -11.15 -15.79 4.80
CA THR A 67 -10.13 -14.74 4.77
C THR A 67 -10.68 -13.53 4.01
N VAL A 68 -10.41 -12.34 4.53
CA VAL A 68 -10.60 -11.07 3.82
C VAL A 68 -9.23 -10.42 3.63
N ILE A 69 -8.91 -10.01 2.40
CA ILE A 69 -7.70 -9.26 2.06
C ILE A 69 -8.15 -7.91 1.49
N ASN A 70 -7.88 -6.83 2.22
CA ASN A 70 -8.28 -5.49 1.82
C ASN A 70 -7.23 -4.87 0.90
N CYS A 71 -7.61 -4.62 -0.36
CA CYS A 71 -6.79 -3.98 -1.39
C CYS A 71 -7.28 -2.57 -1.77
N MET A 72 -8.19 -1.98 -1.00
CA MET A 72 -8.92 -0.78 -1.41
C MET A 72 -8.11 0.52 -1.37
N GLY A 73 -7.07 0.62 -0.56
CA GLY A 73 -6.32 1.86 -0.40
C GLY A 73 -7.10 2.97 0.33
N PHE A 74 -6.69 4.23 0.09
CA PHE A 74 -7.29 5.41 0.73
C PHE A 74 -8.35 6.13 -0.12
N VAL A 75 -8.73 5.55 -1.26
CA VAL A 75 -9.63 6.21 -2.25
C VAL A 75 -11.00 6.61 -1.70
N ALA A 76 -11.49 5.91 -0.67
CA ALA A 76 -12.78 6.23 -0.03
C ALA A 76 -12.66 7.22 1.15
N GLY A 77 -11.48 7.80 1.36
CA GLY A 77 -11.24 8.80 2.39
C GLY A 77 -11.07 8.25 3.80
N PRO A 78 -10.82 9.15 4.78
CA PRO A 78 -10.61 8.80 6.18
C PRO A 78 -11.81 8.08 6.80
N GLY A 79 -11.55 7.19 7.76
CA GLY A 79 -12.56 6.38 8.46
C GLY A 79 -12.92 5.08 7.76
N THR A 80 -12.58 4.92 6.48
CA THR A 80 -12.95 3.74 5.69
C THR A 80 -12.20 2.49 6.15
N GLN A 81 -10.92 2.59 6.46
CA GLN A 81 -10.11 1.44 6.89
C GLN A 81 -10.57 0.92 8.26
N LEU A 82 -10.93 1.81 9.18
CA LEU A 82 -11.53 1.43 10.46
C LEU A 82 -12.91 0.79 10.28
N LYS A 83 -13.74 1.34 9.39
CA LYS A 83 -15.07 0.78 9.07
C LYS A 83 -14.95 -0.64 8.53
N ILE A 84 -14.09 -0.87 7.53
CA ILE A 84 -13.85 -2.20 6.97
C ILE A 84 -13.34 -3.16 8.05
N THR A 85 -12.36 -2.74 8.84
CA THR A 85 -11.80 -3.57 9.90
C THR A 85 -12.86 -3.98 10.92
N ARG A 86 -13.70 -3.04 11.38
CA ARG A 86 -14.81 -3.33 12.30
C ARG A 86 -15.83 -4.29 11.68
N ALA A 87 -16.16 -4.11 10.39
CA ALA A 87 -17.05 -5.00 9.68
C ALA A 87 -16.51 -6.44 9.58
N VAL A 88 -15.21 -6.58 9.28
CA VAL A 88 -14.52 -7.90 9.24
C VAL A 88 -14.59 -8.59 10.61
N LEU A 89 -14.29 -7.85 11.68
CA LEU A 89 -14.37 -8.39 13.06
C LEU A 89 -15.81 -8.76 13.45
N ALA A 90 -16.80 -7.93 13.14
CA ALA A 90 -18.19 -8.18 13.41
C ALA A 90 -18.75 -9.37 12.59
N ALA A 91 -18.22 -9.61 11.40
CA ALA A 91 -18.58 -10.76 10.57
C ALA A 91 -17.98 -12.08 11.10
N GLY A 92 -17.04 -12.03 12.05
CA GLY A 92 -16.34 -13.20 12.56
C GLY A 92 -15.41 -13.87 11.54
N VAL A 93 -14.83 -13.09 10.61
CA VAL A 93 -13.90 -13.61 9.61
C VAL A 93 -12.66 -14.17 10.31
N PRO A 94 -12.29 -15.45 10.08
CA PRO A 94 -11.17 -16.08 10.79
C PRO A 94 -9.81 -15.43 10.54
N ARG A 95 -9.57 -14.87 9.31
CA ARG A 95 -8.27 -14.30 8.94
C ARG A 95 -8.43 -12.99 8.16
N TYR A 96 -7.64 -11.97 8.51
CA TYR A 96 -7.73 -10.65 7.89
C TYR A 96 -6.36 -10.08 7.52
N PHE A 97 -6.26 -9.57 6.29
CA PHE A 97 -5.16 -8.75 5.82
C PHE A 97 -5.71 -7.32 5.62
N PRO A 98 -5.51 -6.40 6.56
CA PRO A 98 -5.92 -5.02 6.37
C PRO A 98 -5.11 -4.36 5.25
N TRP A 99 -5.66 -3.31 4.63
CA TRP A 99 -4.85 -2.49 3.75
C TRP A 99 -3.87 -1.67 4.62
N GLN A 100 -2.66 -2.13 4.69
CA GLN A 100 -1.57 -1.56 5.47
C GLN A 100 -0.27 -1.52 4.64
N PHE A 101 -0.40 -1.60 3.31
CA PHE A 101 0.71 -1.55 2.35
C PHE A 101 1.33 -0.15 2.36
N GLY A 102 2.13 0.13 3.36
CA GLY A 102 2.71 1.45 3.62
C GLY A 102 3.82 1.38 4.65
N VAL A 103 4.00 2.47 5.37
CA VAL A 103 5.10 2.72 6.31
C VAL A 103 4.91 1.94 7.63
N ASN A 104 5.90 2.04 8.52
CA ASN A 104 5.77 1.49 9.88
C ASN A 104 4.94 2.43 10.76
N TYR A 105 3.64 2.26 10.74
CA TYR A 105 2.70 3.09 11.51
C TYR A 105 2.89 3.00 13.02
N ASP A 106 3.54 1.98 13.55
CA ASP A 106 3.87 1.90 14.99
C ASP A 106 4.98 2.89 15.37
N VAL A 107 5.95 3.12 14.48
CA VAL A 107 7.04 4.09 14.68
C VAL A 107 6.56 5.50 14.35
N VAL A 108 5.83 5.68 13.26
CA VAL A 108 5.26 6.98 12.89
C VAL A 108 4.32 7.51 13.99
N GLY A 109 3.52 6.61 14.57
CA GLY A 109 2.58 6.94 15.65
C GLY A 109 1.41 7.81 15.19
N LYS A 110 0.65 8.28 16.19
CA LYS A 110 -0.43 9.27 15.98
C LYS A 110 0.12 10.70 15.93
N GLY A 111 -0.61 11.59 15.27
CA GLY A 111 -0.18 12.97 15.08
C GLY A 111 0.90 13.12 14.01
N SER A 112 0.87 12.22 13.04
CA SER A 112 1.79 12.21 11.90
C SER A 112 1.67 13.45 11.01
N GLY A 113 0.56 14.18 11.09
CA GLY A 113 0.17 15.23 10.15
C GLY A 113 -0.53 14.68 8.90
N GLN A 114 -0.60 13.35 8.75
CA GLN A 114 -1.32 12.66 7.68
C GLN A 114 -2.47 11.83 8.28
N PRO A 115 -3.73 12.30 8.23
CA PRO A 115 -4.86 11.65 8.90
C PRO A 115 -5.08 10.19 8.53
N VAL A 116 -4.81 9.83 7.27
CA VAL A 116 -4.94 8.43 6.82
C VAL A 116 -3.87 7.52 7.43
N TRP A 117 -2.72 8.06 7.86
CA TRP A 117 -1.71 7.29 8.59
C TRP A 117 -2.10 7.10 10.06
N ASP A 118 -2.67 8.13 10.67
CA ASP A 118 -3.19 8.05 12.04
C ASP A 118 -4.30 6.99 12.14
N GLU A 119 -5.15 6.88 11.11
CA GLU A 119 -6.16 5.84 11.00
C GLU A 119 -5.54 4.42 10.93
N GLN A 120 -4.43 4.26 10.21
CA GLN A 120 -3.74 2.96 10.16
C GLN A 120 -3.17 2.53 11.52
N TYR A 121 -2.70 3.48 12.31
CA TYR A 121 -2.31 3.21 13.70
C TYR A 121 -3.51 2.73 14.53
N ASP A 122 -4.67 3.34 14.37
CA ASP A 122 -5.90 2.91 15.05
C ASP A 122 -6.35 1.51 14.61
N VAL A 123 -6.23 1.17 13.32
CA VAL A 123 -6.49 -0.18 12.80
C VAL A 123 -5.57 -1.21 13.49
N ARG A 124 -4.26 -0.93 13.62
CA ARG A 124 -3.32 -1.81 14.35
C ARG A 124 -3.72 -2.00 15.79
N THR A 125 -4.12 -0.92 16.47
CA THR A 125 -4.59 -0.94 17.86
C THR A 125 -5.83 -1.83 18.00
N LEU A 126 -6.80 -1.66 17.11
CA LEU A 126 -8.04 -2.44 17.11
C LEU A 126 -7.77 -3.93 16.90
N LEU A 127 -6.91 -4.29 15.93
CA LEU A 127 -6.56 -5.67 15.66
C LEU A 127 -5.83 -6.35 16.82
N ARG A 128 -4.95 -5.65 17.51
CA ARG A 128 -4.21 -6.16 18.67
C ARG A 128 -5.08 -6.32 19.91
N ALA A 129 -6.18 -5.59 20.02
CA ALA A 129 -7.11 -5.62 21.15
C ALA A 129 -8.06 -6.83 21.15
N GLN A 130 -8.07 -7.64 20.08
CA GLN A 130 -8.96 -8.79 19.93
C GLN A 130 -8.18 -10.07 19.60
N ARG A 131 -8.84 -11.25 19.69
CA ARG A 131 -8.24 -12.56 19.48
C ARG A 131 -9.09 -13.50 18.61
N ALA A 132 -10.25 -13.04 18.15
CA ALA A 132 -11.18 -13.87 17.38
C ALA A 132 -10.78 -13.98 15.90
N THR A 133 -10.17 -12.92 15.37
CA THR A 133 -9.69 -12.85 13.98
C THR A 133 -8.17 -12.81 13.98
N GLU A 134 -7.53 -13.78 13.33
CA GLU A 134 -6.10 -13.70 13.04
C GLU A 134 -5.81 -12.61 12.01
N TRP A 135 -4.74 -11.86 12.20
CA TRP A 135 -4.40 -10.79 11.27
C TRP A 135 -2.96 -10.89 10.79
N VAL A 136 -2.73 -10.40 9.57
CA VAL A 136 -1.39 -10.24 9.02
C VAL A 136 -1.31 -8.86 8.38
N ILE A 137 -0.41 -8.03 8.86
CA ILE A 137 -0.15 -6.69 8.33
C ILE A 137 1.10 -6.76 7.45
N VAL A 138 0.98 -6.37 6.18
CA VAL A 138 2.11 -6.29 5.26
C VAL A 138 2.51 -4.83 5.12
N SER A 139 3.67 -4.46 5.65
CA SER A 139 4.28 -3.12 5.54
C SER A 139 5.29 -3.13 4.39
N THR A 140 5.09 -2.25 3.40
CA THR A 140 5.79 -2.27 2.11
C THR A 140 6.65 -1.04 1.86
N GLY A 141 6.61 -0.05 2.75
CA GLY A 141 7.14 1.28 2.48
C GLY A 141 6.25 2.05 1.49
N MET A 142 6.84 2.97 0.78
CA MET A 142 6.19 3.71 -0.30
C MET A 142 6.03 2.83 -1.53
N PHE A 143 5.00 3.02 -2.33
CA PHE A 143 4.93 2.40 -3.65
C PHE A 143 5.98 3.03 -4.56
N THR A 144 6.77 2.21 -5.27
CA THR A 144 7.82 2.72 -6.18
C THR A 144 7.25 3.72 -7.19
N SER A 145 6.04 3.44 -7.73
CA SER A 145 5.36 4.35 -8.66
C SER A 145 5.09 5.73 -8.05
N PHE A 146 4.84 5.80 -6.74
CA PHE A 146 4.51 7.06 -6.07
C PHE A 146 5.67 8.06 -6.04
N LEU A 147 6.93 7.58 -6.08
CA LEU A 147 8.11 8.45 -6.24
C LEU A 147 8.05 9.31 -7.51
N PHE A 148 7.37 8.80 -8.55
CA PHE A 148 7.31 9.39 -9.89
C PHE A 148 5.98 10.08 -10.19
N GLU A 149 5.08 10.16 -9.20
CA GLU A 149 3.83 10.93 -9.33
C GLU A 149 4.17 12.44 -9.39
N PRO A 150 3.75 13.14 -10.46
CA PRO A 150 4.08 14.56 -10.64
C PRO A 150 3.68 15.44 -9.45
N ASP A 151 2.50 15.20 -8.87
CA ASP A 151 1.96 15.96 -7.75
C ASP A 151 2.68 15.67 -6.43
N PHE A 152 3.34 14.51 -6.30
CA PHE A 152 4.17 14.20 -5.15
C PHE A 152 5.52 14.92 -5.20
N ASP A 153 5.98 15.31 -6.38
CA ASP A 153 7.12 16.20 -6.63
C ASP A 153 8.45 15.72 -6.01
N VAL A 154 8.70 14.41 -6.06
CA VAL A 154 10.00 13.82 -5.70
C VAL A 154 10.85 13.60 -6.95
N VAL A 155 10.33 12.87 -7.94
CA VAL A 155 11.00 12.68 -9.24
C VAL A 155 10.05 13.06 -10.35
N ASN A 156 10.32 14.17 -11.03
CA ASN A 156 9.59 14.56 -12.21
C ASN A 156 10.46 14.34 -13.46
N LEU A 157 10.17 13.26 -14.18
CA LEU A 157 10.94 12.87 -15.38
C LEU A 157 10.78 13.88 -16.52
N SER A 158 9.58 14.48 -16.68
CA SER A 158 9.28 15.42 -17.77
C SER A 158 10.00 16.77 -17.57
N ASN A 159 9.96 17.31 -16.37
CA ASN A 159 10.59 18.57 -16.01
C ASN A 159 12.07 18.41 -15.63
N ARG A 160 12.54 17.16 -15.48
CA ARG A 160 13.87 16.83 -14.99
C ARG A 160 14.20 17.52 -13.66
N THR A 161 13.29 17.39 -12.69
CA THR A 161 13.49 17.86 -11.33
C THR A 161 13.50 16.67 -10.35
N LEU A 162 14.30 16.78 -9.30
CA LEU A 162 14.38 15.79 -8.24
C LEU A 162 14.50 16.50 -6.88
N HIS A 163 13.58 16.18 -5.99
CA HIS A 163 13.52 16.79 -4.67
C HIS A 163 13.71 15.72 -3.58
N ALA A 164 14.69 15.96 -2.71
CA ALA A 164 14.82 15.16 -1.49
C ALA A 164 13.83 15.65 -0.43
N LEU A 165 13.20 14.73 0.28
CA LEU A 165 12.33 15.03 1.42
C LEU A 165 13.12 14.94 2.72
N GLY A 166 13.18 16.04 3.49
CA GLY A 166 13.98 16.17 4.70
C GLY A 166 15.43 16.51 4.39
N SER A 167 16.19 15.59 3.83
CA SER A 167 17.60 15.76 3.43
C SER A 167 17.97 14.75 2.32
N TRP A 168 19.14 14.94 1.71
CA TRP A 168 19.69 13.97 0.75
C TRP A 168 20.02 12.61 1.38
N ASP A 169 20.25 12.56 2.68
CA ASP A 169 20.61 11.34 3.41
C ASP A 169 19.41 10.68 4.09
N THR A 170 18.22 11.33 4.05
CA THR A 170 16.95 10.71 4.47
C THR A 170 16.68 9.48 3.63
N GLN A 171 16.33 8.37 4.30
CA GLN A 171 16.05 7.09 3.65
C GLN A 171 14.55 6.87 3.47
N VAL A 172 14.22 6.08 2.47
CA VAL A 172 12.87 5.58 2.20
C VAL A 172 12.94 4.14 1.70
N THR A 173 12.02 3.30 2.18
CA THR A 173 11.79 1.97 1.64
C THR A 173 10.70 2.04 0.58
N VAL A 174 10.92 1.40 -0.56
CA VAL A 174 9.95 1.35 -1.67
C VAL A 174 9.70 -0.08 -2.12
N THR A 175 8.51 -0.35 -2.64
CA THR A 175 8.14 -1.64 -3.22
C THR A 175 7.24 -1.41 -4.44
N SER A 176 7.50 -2.11 -5.54
CA SER A 176 6.65 -2.01 -6.74
C SER A 176 5.26 -2.59 -6.48
N PRO A 177 4.18 -2.05 -7.08
CA PRO A 177 2.84 -2.62 -6.95
C PRO A 177 2.76 -4.10 -7.32
N ALA A 178 3.53 -4.53 -8.31
CA ALA A 178 3.63 -5.94 -8.71
C ALA A 178 4.23 -6.81 -7.60
N ASP A 179 5.32 -6.35 -6.97
CA ASP A 179 5.95 -7.06 -5.85
C ASP A 179 5.08 -7.06 -4.60
N ILE A 180 4.36 -5.98 -4.33
CA ILE A 180 3.37 -5.94 -3.23
C ILE A 180 2.36 -7.08 -3.40
N GLY A 181 1.80 -7.24 -4.59
CA GLY A 181 0.87 -8.32 -4.89
C GLY A 181 1.50 -9.70 -4.74
N ARG A 182 2.66 -9.92 -5.34
CA ARG A 182 3.39 -11.18 -5.32
C ARG A 182 3.84 -11.57 -3.90
N LEU A 183 4.41 -10.64 -3.14
CA LEU A 183 4.87 -10.89 -1.78
C LEU A 183 3.70 -11.12 -0.82
N THR A 184 2.60 -10.36 -0.94
CA THR A 184 1.38 -10.59 -0.17
C THR A 184 0.82 -11.99 -0.44
N THR A 185 0.83 -12.43 -1.70
CA THR A 185 0.43 -13.80 -2.06
C THR A 185 1.33 -14.85 -1.40
N ALA A 186 2.65 -14.67 -1.46
CA ALA A 186 3.60 -15.58 -0.83
C ALA A 186 3.42 -15.64 0.70
N ILE A 187 3.18 -14.49 1.35
CA ILE A 187 2.90 -14.38 2.80
C ILE A 187 1.56 -15.06 3.14
N TYR A 188 0.53 -14.87 2.32
CA TYR A 188 -0.77 -15.50 2.52
C TYR A 188 -0.69 -17.02 2.46
N LEU A 189 0.08 -17.56 1.52
CA LEU A 189 0.26 -19.00 1.27
C LEU A 189 1.38 -19.64 2.10
N HIS A 190 2.13 -18.84 2.86
CA HIS A 190 3.26 -19.34 3.64
C HIS A 190 2.86 -20.42 4.65
N GLN A 191 3.73 -21.41 4.82
CA GLN A 191 3.60 -22.47 5.85
C GLN A 191 4.88 -22.57 6.68
N PRO A 192 4.77 -22.63 8.01
CA PRO A 192 3.55 -22.51 8.83
C PRO A 192 2.90 -21.13 8.65
N ARG A 193 1.57 -21.06 8.80
CA ARG A 193 0.81 -19.83 8.59
C ARG A 193 1.27 -18.71 9.52
N ILE A 194 1.51 -17.52 8.96
CA ILE A 194 1.83 -16.31 9.72
C ILE A 194 0.55 -15.82 10.40
N VAL A 195 0.63 -15.48 11.68
CA VAL A 195 -0.53 -15.14 12.53
C VAL A 195 -0.18 -13.98 13.46
N ASN A 196 -1.01 -12.93 13.47
CA ASN A 196 -0.92 -11.77 14.36
C ASN A 196 0.46 -11.07 14.31
N GLU A 197 0.95 -10.85 13.12
CA GLU A 197 2.27 -10.31 12.86
C GLU A 197 2.26 -9.16 11.86
N VAL A 198 3.18 -8.21 12.05
CA VAL A 198 3.53 -7.18 11.06
C VAL A 198 4.73 -7.68 10.26
N VAL A 199 4.52 -7.93 8.99
CA VAL A 199 5.53 -8.44 8.05
C VAL A 199 6.06 -7.29 7.22
N PHE A 200 7.35 -7.01 7.33
CA PHE A 200 8.03 -5.98 6.55
C PHE A 200 8.60 -6.59 5.26
N VAL A 201 8.29 -5.96 4.13
CA VAL A 201 8.83 -6.29 2.82
C VAL A 201 9.41 -5.06 2.16
N ALA A 202 10.29 -5.25 1.17
CA ALA A 202 10.85 -4.13 0.40
C ALA A 202 11.28 -4.57 -1.00
N GLY A 203 11.10 -3.69 -1.97
CA GLY A 203 11.80 -3.73 -3.25
C GLY A 203 13.23 -3.20 -3.09
N GLU A 204 13.33 -2.02 -2.50
CA GLU A 204 14.59 -1.35 -2.23
C GLU A 204 14.45 -0.41 -1.02
N THR A 205 15.53 -0.24 -0.24
CA THR A 205 15.69 0.86 0.71
C THR A 205 16.84 1.74 0.25
N THR A 206 16.58 3.02 0.04
CA THR A 206 17.51 3.96 -0.57
C THR A 206 17.47 5.32 0.12
N SER A 207 18.55 6.11 0.03
CA SER A 207 18.50 7.53 0.35
C SER A 207 18.06 8.35 -0.87
N TYR A 208 17.57 9.57 -0.66
CA TYR A 208 17.23 10.45 -1.79
C TYR A 208 18.47 10.77 -2.66
N ARG A 209 19.67 10.75 -2.10
CA ARG A 209 20.93 10.87 -2.84
C ARG A 209 21.12 9.70 -3.80
N GLN A 210 21.02 8.47 -3.30
CA GLN A 210 21.12 7.26 -4.12
C GLN A 210 20.01 7.17 -5.16
N LEU A 211 18.78 7.59 -4.81
CA LEU A 211 17.66 7.72 -5.75
C LEU A 211 18.03 8.65 -6.91
N ALA A 212 18.59 9.84 -6.61
CA ALA A 212 19.00 10.79 -7.62
C ALA A 212 20.06 10.20 -8.56
N ASP A 213 21.09 9.57 -8.01
CA ASP A 213 22.16 8.92 -8.78
C ASP A 213 21.60 7.79 -9.66
N THR A 214 20.64 7.01 -9.15
CA THR A 214 19.98 5.94 -9.90
C THR A 214 19.14 6.48 -11.04
N VAL A 215 18.32 7.53 -10.81
CA VAL A 215 17.49 8.16 -11.83
C VAL A 215 18.37 8.74 -12.95
N GLU A 216 19.39 9.52 -12.63
CA GLU A 216 20.32 10.10 -13.64
C GLU A 216 21.06 9.02 -14.43
N ARG A 217 21.54 7.98 -13.75
CA ARG A 217 22.21 6.85 -14.40
C ARG A 217 21.31 6.07 -15.36
N VAL A 218 20.08 5.79 -14.97
CA VAL A 218 19.15 5.01 -15.80
C VAL A 218 18.58 5.86 -16.94
N THR A 219 18.30 7.13 -16.68
CA THR A 219 17.76 8.04 -17.69
C THR A 219 18.80 8.60 -18.62
N GLN A 220 20.07 8.58 -18.25
CA GLN A 220 21.18 9.26 -18.93
C GLN A 220 20.91 10.77 -19.07
N GLN A 221 20.24 11.37 -18.08
CA GLN A 221 19.88 12.78 -18.05
C GLN A 221 20.29 13.40 -16.73
N THR A 222 20.61 14.69 -16.75
CA THR A 222 20.88 15.49 -15.55
C THR A 222 19.58 16.12 -15.05
N PHE A 223 19.39 16.12 -13.74
CA PHE A 223 18.21 16.66 -13.07
C PHE A 223 18.57 17.90 -12.24
N SER A 224 17.68 18.88 -12.23
CA SER A 224 17.73 19.96 -11.24
C SER A 224 17.36 19.39 -9.87
N LYS A 225 18.21 19.63 -8.87
CA LYS A 225 18.11 19.02 -7.54
C LYS A 225 17.83 20.06 -6.47
N ALA A 226 16.84 19.79 -5.59
CA ALA A 226 16.54 20.62 -4.43
C ALA A 226 16.14 19.77 -3.21
N VAL A 227 15.99 20.41 -2.05
CA VAL A 227 15.56 19.73 -0.81
C VAL A 227 14.30 20.41 -0.29
N HIS A 228 13.26 19.64 -0.08
CA HIS A 228 12.10 20.04 0.70
C HIS A 228 12.36 19.69 2.18
N THR A 229 12.89 20.66 2.93
CA THR A 229 13.14 20.45 4.37
C THR A 229 11.83 20.36 5.17
N LEU A 230 11.82 19.57 6.23
CA LEU A 230 10.62 19.44 7.09
C LEU A 230 10.10 20.79 7.60
N PRO A 231 10.94 21.73 8.11
CA PRO A 231 10.44 23.04 8.52
C PRO A 231 9.76 23.83 7.39
N ALA A 232 10.31 23.79 6.17
CA ALA A 232 9.72 24.48 5.02
C ALA A 232 8.37 23.86 4.61
N LEU A 233 8.26 22.52 4.62
CA LEU A 233 7.00 21.82 4.35
C LEU A 233 5.92 22.11 5.40
N LEU A 234 6.30 22.15 6.68
CA LEU A 234 5.37 22.51 7.76
C LEU A 234 4.90 23.97 7.66
N GLU A 235 5.75 24.89 7.24
CA GLU A 235 5.34 26.28 7.00
C GLU A 235 4.37 26.40 5.82
N GLN A 236 4.59 25.64 4.74
CA GLN A 236 3.65 25.57 3.62
C GLN A 236 2.29 25.00 4.05
N LEU A 237 2.28 23.97 4.92
CA LEU A 237 1.05 23.39 5.45
C LEU A 237 0.24 24.36 6.32
N ARG A 238 0.86 25.35 6.95
CA ARG A 238 0.13 26.40 7.69
C ARG A 238 -0.77 27.24 6.79
N THR A 239 -0.35 27.44 5.53
CA THR A 239 -1.11 28.21 4.54
C THR A 239 -2.00 27.33 3.66
N ASN A 240 -1.65 26.06 3.50
CA ASN A 240 -2.37 25.08 2.68
C ASN A 240 -2.65 23.80 3.47
N PRO A 241 -3.45 23.87 4.54
CA PRO A 241 -3.61 22.73 5.47
C PRO A 241 -4.29 21.50 4.86
N ASP A 242 -5.02 21.67 3.77
CA ASP A 242 -5.79 20.61 3.11
C ASP A 242 -5.06 19.97 1.91
N ASP A 243 -3.85 20.44 1.58
CA ASP A 243 -3.05 19.84 0.51
C ASP A 243 -2.54 18.44 0.93
N ALA A 244 -3.16 17.42 0.35
CA ALA A 244 -2.87 16.02 0.67
C ALA A 244 -1.43 15.62 0.30
N MET A 245 -0.91 16.09 -0.84
CA MET A 245 0.44 15.77 -1.29
C MET A 245 1.50 16.45 -0.43
N LEU A 246 1.22 17.68 0.00
CA LEU A 246 2.08 18.40 0.93
C LEU A 246 2.14 17.70 2.31
N ARG A 247 1.00 17.17 2.79
CA ARG A 247 0.97 16.34 4.00
C ARG A 247 1.83 15.08 3.85
N TYR A 248 1.75 14.39 2.69
CA TYR A 248 2.61 13.23 2.42
C TYR A 248 4.08 13.61 2.38
N ARG A 249 4.45 14.70 1.67
CA ARG A 249 5.85 15.18 1.65
C ARG A 249 6.37 15.47 3.06
N ALA A 250 5.58 16.17 3.89
CA ALA A 250 5.97 16.46 5.26
C ALA A 250 6.12 15.20 6.12
N ALA A 251 5.21 14.24 5.98
CA ALA A 251 5.26 12.97 6.71
C ALA A 251 6.49 12.14 6.33
N PHE A 252 6.83 12.04 5.04
CA PHE A 252 8.03 11.35 4.59
C PHE A 252 9.33 12.10 4.94
N ALA A 253 9.30 13.44 4.97
CA ALA A 253 10.45 14.27 5.35
C ALA A 253 10.88 14.10 6.83
N ARG A 254 10.04 13.54 7.69
CA ARG A 254 10.36 13.19 9.08
C ARG A 254 11.43 12.10 9.18
N GLY A 255 11.43 11.16 8.24
CA GLY A 255 12.39 10.06 8.19
C GLY A 255 12.13 8.91 9.17
N ASP A 256 11.21 9.07 10.13
CA ASP A 256 10.86 8.04 11.12
C ASP A 256 9.80 7.08 10.58
N GLY A 257 10.05 5.78 10.69
CA GLY A 257 9.10 4.73 10.29
C GLY A 257 8.87 4.59 8.79
N VAL A 258 9.56 5.36 7.94
CA VAL A 258 9.38 5.34 6.47
C VAL A 258 10.41 4.46 5.75
N TRP A 259 11.31 3.86 6.50
CA TRP A 259 12.32 2.95 5.98
C TRP A 259 12.70 1.87 6.98
N TRP A 260 13.30 0.80 6.51
CA TRP A 260 13.92 -0.28 7.29
C TRP A 260 15.03 -0.96 6.49
N PRO A 261 15.99 -1.65 7.16
CA PRO A 261 17.07 -2.36 6.48
C PRO A 261 16.53 -3.47 5.59
N MET A 262 17.06 -3.59 4.36
CA MET A 262 16.69 -4.66 3.43
C MET A 262 16.87 -6.06 4.03
N GLY A 263 17.95 -6.30 4.78
CA GLY A 263 18.23 -7.61 5.40
C GLY A 263 17.19 -8.05 6.44
N ASP A 264 16.43 -7.10 7.00
CA ASP A 264 15.39 -7.38 8.00
C ASP A 264 14.03 -7.71 7.36
N THR A 265 13.91 -7.61 6.04
CA THR A 265 12.67 -7.87 5.33
C THR A 265 12.37 -9.36 5.21
N TRP A 266 11.08 -9.68 5.18
CA TRP A 266 10.62 -11.05 5.01
C TRP A 266 11.08 -11.63 3.67
N ASN A 267 10.99 -10.86 2.59
CA ASN A 267 11.43 -11.31 1.26
C ASN A 267 12.93 -11.55 1.19
N ALA A 268 13.78 -10.73 1.84
CA ALA A 268 15.22 -10.98 1.87
C ALA A 268 15.56 -12.28 2.63
N ARG A 269 14.94 -12.51 3.79
CA ARG A 269 15.12 -13.73 4.59
C ARG A 269 14.65 -14.98 3.86
N HIS A 270 13.67 -14.87 2.97
CA HIS A 270 13.14 -15.97 2.15
C HIS A 270 13.73 -16.00 0.74
N GLN A 271 14.74 -15.18 0.46
CA GLN A 271 15.45 -15.12 -0.84
C GLN A 271 14.49 -14.90 -2.02
N LEU A 272 13.43 -14.13 -1.82
CA LEU A 272 12.48 -13.76 -2.85
C LEU A 272 12.96 -12.48 -3.54
N PRO A 273 13.33 -12.54 -4.83
CA PRO A 273 13.81 -11.38 -5.55
C PRO A 273 12.71 -10.35 -5.72
N THR A 274 13.08 -9.06 -5.73
CA THR A 274 12.19 -7.93 -5.93
C THR A 274 12.76 -6.98 -6.97
N GLN A 275 11.90 -6.17 -7.57
CA GLN A 275 12.30 -5.13 -8.49
C GLN A 275 12.82 -3.91 -7.70
N ASP A 276 14.04 -3.47 -8.02
CA ASP A 276 14.58 -2.21 -7.54
C ASP A 276 14.07 -1.01 -8.37
N ILE A 277 14.44 0.20 -7.97
CA ILE A 277 14.04 1.44 -8.67
C ILE A 277 14.60 1.47 -10.08
N ALA A 278 15.82 0.98 -10.30
CA ALA A 278 16.44 0.94 -11.62
C ALA A 278 15.65 0.04 -12.58
N GLY A 279 15.31 -1.16 -12.14
CA GLY A 279 14.49 -2.12 -12.91
C GLY A 279 13.08 -1.59 -13.17
N TRP A 280 12.47 -0.93 -12.18
CA TRP A 280 11.15 -0.32 -12.35
C TRP A 280 11.17 0.78 -13.41
N LEU A 281 12.15 1.69 -13.38
CA LEU A 281 12.32 2.75 -14.35
C LEU A 281 12.53 2.23 -15.79
N GLN A 282 13.15 1.07 -15.96
CA GLN A 282 13.37 0.46 -17.27
C GLN A 282 12.06 -0.12 -17.86
N THR A 283 11.13 -0.56 -17.02
CA THR A 283 9.87 -1.16 -17.44
C THR A 283 8.72 -0.16 -17.58
N ALA A 284 8.81 1.00 -16.92
CA ALA A 284 7.78 2.04 -16.92
C ALA A 284 7.94 3.09 -18.03
N ARG A 285 8.94 2.93 -18.90
CA ARG A 285 9.26 3.84 -20.04
C ARG A 285 8.57 3.47 -21.34
#